data_7efd1d707fdf8b37c5408a38a0a19f43
#
_entry.id   7efd1d707fdf8b37c5408a38a0a19f43
#
_cell.length_a   1.000
_cell.length_b   1.000
_cell.length_c   1.000
_cell.angle_alpha   90.00
_cell.angle_beta   90.00
_cell.angle_gamma   90.00
#
_symmetry.space_group_name_H-M   'P 1'
#
loop_
_entity.id
_entity.type
_entity.pdbx_description
1 polymer ?
#
loop_
_entity_poly.entity_id
_entity_poly.type
_entity_poly.pdbx_seq_one_letter_code
_entity_poly.pdbx_strand_id
1 'polypeptide(L)'
;MRQCDRVLATGGGAMVAAAYSSGTPALGLGVGNAVIVVDSSVNLEDAADKIVLYKTLDLAASCSADNSVVAVEGVHDQLLEKLISRGGYVLDGDAKAKLQAVLW
;
A
#
# COMPACT_ATOMS: atom_id res chain seq x y z
N MET A 1 2.03 22.10 -17.78
CA MET A 1 1.81 20.88 -18.60
C MET A 1 1.85 21.19 -20.12
N ARG A 2 1.25 22.27 -20.60
CA ARG A 2 1.19 22.58 -22.06
C ARG A 2 2.51 22.99 -22.72
N GLN A 3 3.55 23.21 -21.94
CA GLN A 3 4.89 23.63 -22.43
C GLN A 3 5.87 22.46 -22.54
N CYS A 4 5.40 21.23 -22.39
CA CYS A 4 6.21 20.01 -22.45
C CYS A 4 5.71 19.14 -23.60
N ASP A 5 6.58 18.31 -24.15
CA ASP A 5 6.21 17.33 -25.19
C ASP A 5 5.44 16.16 -24.61
N ARG A 6 5.68 15.82 -23.34
CA ARG A 6 5.01 14.77 -22.57
C ARG A 6 4.91 15.14 -21.09
N VAL A 7 3.88 14.61 -20.45
CA VAL A 7 3.63 14.80 -19.01
C VAL A 7 3.62 13.43 -18.33
N LEU A 8 4.40 13.30 -17.25
CA LEU A 8 4.26 12.22 -16.30
C LEU A 8 3.70 12.83 -15.00
N ALA A 9 2.49 12.44 -14.64
CA ALA A 9 1.80 12.98 -13.47
C ALA A 9 1.53 11.86 -12.46
N THR A 10 2.04 12.02 -11.24
CA THR A 10 1.72 11.15 -10.11
C THR A 10 1.03 11.97 -9.03
N GLY A 11 -0.07 11.49 -8.48
CA GLY A 11 -0.79 12.20 -7.42
C GLY A 11 -2.28 11.89 -7.38
N GLY A 12 -3.03 12.72 -6.69
CA GLY A 12 -4.47 12.55 -6.55
C GLY A 12 -5.22 12.68 -7.88
N GLY A 13 -6.45 12.17 -7.92
CA GLY A 13 -7.26 12.11 -9.14
C GLY A 13 -7.42 13.44 -9.87
N ALA A 14 -7.49 14.55 -9.15
CA ALA A 14 -7.60 15.88 -9.74
C ALA A 14 -6.34 16.27 -10.57
N MET A 15 -5.14 15.93 -10.08
CA MET A 15 -3.89 16.17 -10.82
C MET A 15 -3.81 15.29 -12.07
N VAL A 16 -4.18 14.04 -11.97
CA VAL A 16 -4.20 13.10 -13.09
C VAL A 16 -5.21 13.55 -14.17
N ALA A 17 -6.39 13.96 -13.73
CA ALA A 17 -7.41 14.51 -14.65
C ALA A 17 -6.91 15.79 -15.36
N ALA A 18 -6.24 16.69 -14.62
CA ALA A 18 -5.64 17.88 -15.21
C ALA A 18 -4.54 17.56 -16.23
N ALA A 19 -3.73 16.52 -15.97
CA ALA A 19 -2.70 16.08 -16.89
C ALA A 19 -3.31 15.58 -18.22
N TYR A 20 -4.30 14.71 -18.15
CA TYR A 20 -5.00 14.20 -19.33
C TYR A 20 -5.78 15.29 -20.09
N SER A 21 -6.31 16.28 -19.37
CA SER A 21 -7.03 17.40 -19.97
C SER A 21 -6.12 18.52 -20.49
N SER A 22 -4.81 18.41 -20.34
CA SER A 22 -3.85 19.46 -20.71
C SER A 22 -3.68 19.65 -22.22
N GLY A 23 -4.09 18.66 -23.03
CA GLY A 23 -3.83 18.61 -24.47
C GLY A 23 -2.41 18.13 -24.84
N THR A 24 -1.59 17.79 -23.85
CA THR A 24 -0.26 17.20 -24.02
C THR A 24 -0.35 15.70 -23.75
N PRO A 25 0.33 14.83 -24.51
CA PRO A 25 0.40 13.40 -24.22
C PRO A 25 0.82 13.15 -22.77
N ALA A 26 -0.01 12.47 -21.99
CA ALA A 26 0.20 12.29 -20.57
C ALA A 26 0.12 10.82 -20.13
N LEU A 27 0.96 10.47 -19.15
CA LEU A 27 0.85 9.26 -18.33
C LEU A 27 0.52 9.69 -16.92
N GLY A 28 -0.67 9.32 -16.45
CA GLY A 28 -1.16 9.65 -15.12
C GLY A 28 -1.22 8.40 -14.23
N LEU A 29 -0.61 8.49 -13.05
CA LEU A 29 -0.72 7.49 -11.98
C LEU A 29 -1.46 8.12 -10.81
N GLY A 30 -2.66 7.60 -10.57
CA GLY A 30 -3.53 8.03 -9.47
C GLY A 30 -3.29 7.28 -8.17
N VAL A 31 -4.35 7.17 -7.38
CA VAL A 31 -4.34 6.43 -6.12
C VAL A 31 -4.12 4.95 -6.41
N GLY A 32 -3.12 4.38 -5.75
CA GLY A 32 -2.81 2.95 -5.78
C GLY A 32 -3.21 2.25 -4.48
N ASN A 33 -3.31 0.94 -4.56
CA ASN A 33 -3.44 0.06 -3.40
C ASN A 33 -2.57 -1.18 -3.67
N ALA A 34 -1.34 -1.17 -3.15
CA ALA A 34 -0.43 -2.28 -3.33
C ALA A 34 -0.91 -3.49 -2.52
N VAL A 35 -0.97 -4.64 -3.20
CA VAL A 35 -1.44 -5.91 -2.63
C VAL A 35 -0.35 -6.95 -2.72
N ILE A 36 -0.05 -7.59 -1.60
CA ILE A 36 0.84 -8.75 -1.52
C ILE A 36 -0.02 -10.02 -1.52
N VAL A 37 0.38 -11.00 -2.30
CA VAL A 37 -0.21 -12.35 -2.27
C VAL A 37 0.80 -13.32 -1.67
N VAL A 38 0.38 -14.05 -0.65
CA VAL A 38 1.20 -15.02 0.08
C VAL A 38 0.57 -16.40 -0.05
N ASP A 39 1.25 -17.30 -0.74
CA ASP A 39 0.82 -18.69 -0.90
C ASP A 39 1.59 -19.66 0.00
N SER A 40 1.26 -20.94 -0.05
CA SER A 40 1.85 -21.98 0.79
C SER A 40 3.31 -22.34 0.44
N SER A 41 3.84 -21.87 -0.68
CA SER A 41 5.22 -22.16 -1.11
C SER A 41 6.26 -21.23 -0.52
N VAL A 42 5.82 -20.12 0.12
CA VAL A 42 6.69 -19.05 0.59
C VAL A 42 7.42 -19.43 1.89
N ASN A 43 8.64 -18.89 2.06
CA ASN A 43 9.25 -18.81 3.38
C ASN A 43 8.59 -17.69 4.19
N LEU A 44 7.81 -18.06 5.21
CA LEU A 44 7.02 -17.11 6.00
C LEU A 44 7.87 -16.11 6.81
N GLU A 45 9.09 -16.47 7.22
CA GLU A 45 10.00 -15.52 7.89
C GLU A 45 10.42 -14.42 6.93
N ASP A 46 10.91 -14.80 5.75
CA ASP A 46 11.33 -13.87 4.71
C ASP A 46 10.14 -13.01 4.21
N ALA A 47 8.96 -13.61 4.07
CA ALA A 47 7.75 -12.88 3.69
C ALA A 47 7.36 -11.82 4.73
N ALA A 48 7.37 -12.19 6.02
CA ALA A 48 7.05 -11.26 7.10
C ALA A 48 8.06 -10.12 7.19
N ASP A 49 9.35 -10.39 7.04
CA ASP A 49 10.39 -9.36 7.03
C ASP A 49 10.19 -8.37 5.88
N LYS A 50 9.89 -8.87 4.68
CA LYS A 50 9.61 -8.03 3.51
C LYS A 50 8.34 -7.19 3.68
N ILE A 51 7.26 -7.78 4.17
CA ILE A 51 6.00 -7.07 4.43
C ILE A 51 6.24 -5.92 5.41
N VAL A 52 6.93 -6.18 6.51
CA VAL A 52 7.24 -5.12 7.50
C VAL A 52 8.11 -4.04 6.87
N LEU A 53 9.17 -4.42 6.14
CA LEU A 53 10.06 -3.47 5.48
C LEU A 53 9.28 -2.54 4.53
N TYR A 54 8.49 -3.10 3.62
CA TYR A 54 7.77 -2.32 2.61
C TYR A 54 6.60 -1.53 3.21
N LYS A 55 5.94 -2.06 4.26
CA LYS A 55 4.86 -1.33 4.93
C LYS A 55 5.38 -0.16 5.76
N THR A 56 6.55 -0.27 6.36
CA THR A 56 7.12 0.78 7.21
C THR A 56 8.02 1.76 6.46
N LEU A 57 8.31 1.51 5.19
CA LEU A 57 9.10 2.39 4.35
C LEU A 57 8.49 3.79 4.32
N ASP A 58 9.31 4.79 4.62
CA ASP A 58 8.92 6.20 4.68
C ASP A 58 7.64 6.42 5.53
N LEU A 59 7.55 5.73 6.67
CA LEU A 59 6.38 5.76 7.57
C LEU A 59 5.05 5.44 6.87
N ALA A 60 5.10 4.57 5.87
CA ALA A 60 3.97 4.20 5.00
C ALA A 60 3.39 5.38 4.16
N ALA A 61 4.14 6.47 4.00
CA ALA A 61 3.71 7.62 3.20
C ALA A 61 3.86 7.39 1.69
N SER A 62 4.72 6.43 1.28
CA SER A 62 4.92 6.12 -0.13
C SER A 62 3.68 5.51 -0.76
N CYS A 63 3.35 5.94 -1.98
CA CYS A 63 2.27 5.35 -2.78
C CYS A 63 2.52 3.88 -3.19
N SER A 64 3.76 3.41 -3.06
CA SER A 64 4.18 2.03 -3.27
C SER A 64 4.21 1.19 -1.99
N ALA A 65 3.92 1.77 -0.82
CA ALA A 65 3.84 1.02 0.43
C ALA A 65 2.71 0.00 0.36
N ASP A 66 2.98 -1.21 0.85
CA ASP A 66 2.01 -2.30 0.85
C ASP A 66 0.81 -1.97 1.75
N ASN A 67 -0.40 -2.15 1.24
CA ASN A 67 -1.64 -1.82 1.95
C ASN A 67 -2.46 -3.03 2.34
N SER A 68 -2.41 -4.09 1.55
CA SER A 68 -3.21 -5.29 1.78
C SER A 68 -2.36 -6.54 1.60
N VAL A 69 -2.61 -7.52 2.44
CA VAL A 69 -2.01 -8.85 2.31
C VAL A 69 -3.13 -9.86 2.12
N VAL A 70 -3.05 -10.63 1.04
CA VAL A 70 -3.94 -11.76 0.76
C VAL A 70 -3.14 -13.03 0.98
N ALA A 71 -3.41 -13.75 2.05
CA ALA A 71 -2.77 -15.02 2.36
C ALA A 71 -3.74 -16.17 2.13
N VAL A 72 -3.26 -17.30 1.58
CA VAL A 72 -4.06 -18.52 1.54
C VAL A 72 -4.30 -19.03 2.97
N GLU A 73 -5.45 -19.69 3.19
CA GLU A 73 -5.91 -20.11 4.52
C GLU A 73 -4.83 -20.89 5.30
N GLY A 74 -4.10 -21.77 4.63
CA GLY A 74 -3.10 -22.64 5.27
C GLY A 74 -1.88 -21.92 5.87
N VAL A 75 -1.64 -20.66 5.51
CA VAL A 75 -0.50 -19.88 6.03
C VAL A 75 -0.92 -18.61 6.76
N HIS A 76 -2.20 -18.26 6.75
CA HIS A 76 -2.74 -17.02 7.29
C HIS A 76 -2.34 -16.79 8.75
N ASP A 77 -2.68 -17.73 9.62
CA ASP A 77 -2.46 -17.56 11.06
C ASP A 77 -0.97 -17.52 11.42
N GLN A 78 -0.16 -18.36 10.77
CA GLN A 78 1.29 -18.36 10.97
C GLN A 78 1.91 -17.05 10.50
N LEU A 79 1.48 -16.50 9.36
CA LEU A 79 1.95 -15.22 8.87
C LEU A 79 1.56 -14.10 9.84
N LEU A 80 0.35 -14.12 10.35
CA LEU A 80 -0.14 -13.13 11.32
C LEU A 80 0.70 -13.13 12.61
N GLU A 81 0.99 -14.32 13.17
CA GLU A 81 1.87 -14.47 14.33
C GLU A 81 3.27 -13.87 14.08
N LYS A 82 3.83 -14.12 12.89
CA LYS A 82 5.14 -13.57 12.52
C LYS A 82 5.14 -12.06 12.36
N LEU A 83 4.07 -11.49 11.83
CA LEU A 83 3.91 -10.03 11.75
C LEU A 83 3.77 -9.41 13.14
N ILE A 84 3.01 -10.04 14.04
CA ILE A 84 2.88 -9.60 15.44
C ILE A 84 4.23 -9.64 16.16
N SER A 85 5.01 -10.70 15.99
CA SER A 85 6.35 -10.82 16.59
C SER A 85 7.33 -9.73 16.12
N ARG A 86 7.06 -9.09 14.99
CA ARG A 86 7.81 -7.98 14.41
C ARG A 86 7.24 -6.59 14.73
N GLY A 87 6.34 -6.53 15.69
CA GLY A 87 5.72 -5.28 16.14
C GLY A 87 4.39 -4.94 15.48
N GLY A 88 3.84 -5.84 14.68
CA GLY A 88 2.48 -5.69 14.16
C GLY A 88 1.45 -5.73 15.28
N TYR A 89 0.40 -4.94 15.15
CA TYR A 89 -0.72 -4.93 16.09
C TYR A 89 -2.04 -5.12 15.34
N VAL A 90 -2.82 -6.10 15.76
CA VAL A 90 -4.15 -6.37 15.19
C VAL A 90 -5.16 -5.51 15.92
N LEU A 91 -5.81 -4.61 15.20
CA LEU A 91 -6.84 -3.75 15.75
C LEU A 91 -8.17 -4.51 15.89
N ASP A 92 -8.75 -4.49 17.07
CA ASP A 92 -10.16 -4.85 17.26
C ASP A 92 -11.10 -3.74 16.74
N GLY A 93 -12.41 -3.97 16.81
CA GLY A 93 -13.41 -3.02 16.32
C GLY A 93 -13.34 -1.65 16.98
N ASP A 94 -13.13 -1.62 18.30
CA ASP A 94 -13.07 -0.38 19.09
C ASP A 94 -11.77 0.39 18.81
N ALA A 95 -10.64 -0.30 18.75
CA ALA A 95 -9.35 0.30 18.43
C ALA A 95 -9.32 0.83 17.00
N LYS A 96 -9.95 0.12 16.06
CA LYS A 96 -10.12 0.58 14.67
C LYS A 96 -10.92 1.88 14.60
N ALA A 97 -12.04 1.98 15.32
CA ALA A 97 -12.87 3.19 15.35
C ALA A 97 -12.11 4.39 15.94
N LYS A 98 -11.37 4.17 17.03
CA LYS A 98 -10.53 5.21 17.65
C LYS A 98 -9.43 5.69 16.71
N LEU A 99 -8.72 4.77 16.04
CA LEU A 99 -7.70 5.13 15.07
C LEU A 99 -8.27 5.92 13.90
N GLN A 100 -9.41 5.50 13.37
CA GLN A 100 -10.08 6.18 12.28
C GLN A 100 -10.46 7.63 12.66
N ALA A 101 -10.93 7.86 13.89
CA ALA A 101 -11.28 9.20 14.36
C ALA A 101 -10.08 10.14 14.56
N VAL A 102 -8.86 9.60 14.63
CA VAL A 102 -7.62 10.40 14.72
C VAL A 102 -7.05 10.71 13.32
N LEU A 103 -7.30 9.84 12.36
CA LEU A 103 -6.73 9.97 11.00
C LEU A 103 -7.59 10.83 10.07
N TRP A 104 -8.88 10.96 10.32
CA TRP A 104 -9.88 11.67 9.51
C TRP A 104 -10.73 12.61 10.39
#